data_61b0928c39affc4bfd844333b7bacce2
#
_entry.id   61b0928c39affc4bfd844333b7bacce2
#
_cell.length_a   1.000
_cell.length_b   1.000
_cell.length_c   1.000
_cell.angle_alpha   90.00
_cell.angle_beta   90.00
_cell.angle_gamma   90.00
#
_symmetry.space_group_name_H-M   'P 1'
#
loop_
_entity.id
_entity.type
_entity.pdbx_description
1 polymer ?
#
loop_
_entity_poly.entity_id
_entity_poly.type
_entity_poly.pdbx_seq_one_letter_code
_entity_poly.pdbx_strand_id
1 'polypeptide(L)'
;RLVSFAKRLDVHVHLVAHPRKTEGRRLEADDVGGSSDITNRADNVFKVERVPEEREQELGYSSLLTILKNREFGARARIKLEYNEPSRRLYEAGGRPIKCYSWEEARKRGQGL
;
A
#
# COMPACT_ATOMS: atom_id res chain seq x y z
N ARG A 1 18.08 -4.67 -13.39
CA ARG A 1 18.74 -5.60 -12.45
C ARG A 1 17.76 -6.31 -11.53
N LEU A 2 16.91 -5.60 -10.81
CA LEU A 2 15.88 -6.23 -9.99
C LEU A 2 14.86 -6.98 -10.82
N VAL A 3 14.46 -6.44 -11.97
CA VAL A 3 13.54 -7.11 -12.89
C VAL A 3 14.17 -8.40 -13.43
N SER A 4 15.43 -8.32 -13.87
CA SER A 4 16.16 -9.49 -14.35
C SER A 4 16.36 -10.55 -13.27
N PHE A 5 16.67 -10.12 -12.04
CA PHE A 5 16.76 -10.97 -10.87
C PHE A 5 15.45 -11.70 -10.58
N ALA A 6 14.35 -10.96 -10.55
CA ALA A 6 13.03 -11.51 -10.28
C ALA A 6 12.62 -12.56 -11.32
N LYS A 7 12.87 -12.27 -12.61
CA LYS A 7 12.57 -13.20 -13.70
C LYS A 7 13.44 -14.45 -13.65
N ARG A 8 14.73 -14.28 -13.41
CA ARG A 8 15.68 -15.39 -13.37
C ARG A 8 15.40 -16.37 -12.24
N LEU A 9 15.02 -15.86 -11.07
CA LEU A 9 14.76 -16.67 -9.88
C LEU A 9 13.29 -16.98 -9.66
N ASP A 10 12.41 -16.50 -10.55
CA ASP A 10 10.95 -16.66 -10.42
C ASP A 10 10.42 -16.21 -9.05
N VAL A 11 10.81 -15.00 -8.65
CA VAL A 11 10.41 -14.39 -7.39
C VAL A 11 9.71 -13.06 -7.62
N HIS A 12 8.88 -12.67 -6.66
CA HIS A 12 8.25 -11.36 -6.61
C HIS A 12 9.09 -10.42 -5.75
N VAL A 13 9.42 -9.26 -6.29
CA VAL A 13 10.20 -8.25 -5.57
C VAL A 13 9.31 -7.04 -5.27
N HIS A 14 9.19 -6.67 -4.01
CA HIS A 14 8.56 -5.43 -3.58
C HIS A 14 9.65 -4.41 -3.25
N LEU A 15 9.64 -3.29 -3.94
CA LEU A 15 10.54 -2.18 -3.66
C LEU A 15 9.75 -1.05 -3.00
N VAL A 16 10.12 -0.72 -1.76
CA VAL A 16 9.52 0.40 -1.04
C VAL A 16 10.39 1.63 -1.20
N ALA A 17 9.77 2.72 -1.62
CA ALA A 17 10.46 3.99 -1.84
C ALA A 17 9.69 5.14 -1.23
N HIS A 18 10.42 6.18 -0.80
CA HIS A 18 9.83 7.40 -0.32
C HIS A 18 9.68 8.40 -1.46
N PRO A 19 8.50 8.99 -1.65
CA PRO A 19 8.28 10.00 -2.68
C PRO A 19 8.98 11.32 -2.34
N ARG A 20 9.19 12.12 -3.38
CA ARG A 20 9.60 13.52 -3.19
C ARG A 20 8.45 14.32 -2.58
N LYS A 21 8.80 15.41 -1.89
CA LYS A 21 7.77 16.37 -1.44
C LYS A 21 7.05 16.95 -2.64
N THR A 22 5.73 16.87 -2.62
CA THR A 22 4.89 17.29 -3.74
C THR A 22 4.31 18.71 -3.55
N GLU A 23 4.61 19.38 -2.45
CA GLU A 23 4.17 20.75 -2.15
C GLU A 23 2.65 20.96 -2.30
N GLY A 24 1.86 19.99 -1.82
CA GLY A 24 0.42 20.03 -1.86
C GLY A 24 -0.23 19.50 -3.14
N ARG A 25 0.53 19.23 -4.20
CA ARG A 25 -0.01 18.59 -5.40
C ARG A 25 -0.18 17.07 -5.19
N ARG A 26 -0.97 16.48 -6.05
CA ARG A 26 -1.19 15.02 -6.02
C ARG A 26 0.12 14.26 -6.32
N LEU A 27 0.38 13.23 -5.52
CA LEU A 27 1.52 12.36 -5.72
C LEU A 27 1.37 11.53 -6.99
N GLU A 28 2.33 11.61 -7.87
CA GLU A 28 2.40 10.86 -9.12
C GLU A 28 3.53 9.81 -9.07
N ALA A 29 3.52 8.88 -10.04
CA ALA A 29 4.56 7.84 -10.11
C ALA A 29 5.98 8.42 -10.20
N ASP A 30 6.15 9.53 -10.89
CA ASP A 30 7.44 10.18 -11.09
C ASP A 30 7.98 10.87 -9.82
N ASP A 31 7.15 11.03 -8.80
CA ASP A 31 7.55 11.60 -7.52
C ASP A 31 8.30 10.59 -6.63
N VAL A 32 8.41 9.36 -7.05
CA VAL A 32 9.21 8.36 -6.35
C VAL A 32 10.68 8.78 -6.38
N GLY A 33 11.27 8.90 -5.21
CA GLY A 33 12.64 9.39 -5.05
C GLY A 33 13.66 8.61 -5.86
N GLY A 34 14.55 9.34 -6.54
CA GLY A 34 15.71 8.81 -7.20
C GLY A 34 15.64 8.76 -8.71
N SER A 35 14.61 8.24 -9.33
CA SER A 35 14.61 8.12 -10.79
C SER A 35 13.27 7.65 -11.33
N SER A 36 12.85 8.22 -12.44
CA SER A 36 11.74 7.72 -13.26
C SER A 36 12.02 6.30 -13.78
N ASP A 37 13.27 5.88 -13.84
CA ASP A 37 13.63 4.52 -14.23
C ASP A 37 13.03 3.45 -13.31
N ILE A 38 12.92 3.73 -12.03
CA ILE A 38 12.32 2.80 -11.06
C ILE A 38 10.88 2.52 -11.45
N THR A 39 10.09 3.56 -11.67
CA THR A 39 8.68 3.43 -12.02
C THR A 39 8.49 2.91 -13.44
N ASN A 40 9.37 3.26 -14.37
CA ASN A 40 9.32 2.77 -15.74
C ASN A 40 9.57 1.27 -15.85
N ARG A 41 10.46 0.73 -15.02
CA ARG A 41 10.81 -0.70 -15.03
C ARG A 41 9.88 -1.57 -14.19
N ALA A 42 9.21 -1.00 -13.21
CA ALA A 42 8.26 -1.75 -12.39
C ALA A 42 7.05 -2.19 -13.20
N ASP A 43 6.58 -3.40 -12.97
CA ASP A 43 5.35 -3.92 -13.59
C ASP A 43 4.11 -3.31 -12.93
N ASN A 44 4.16 -3.10 -11.64
CA ASN A 44 3.09 -2.48 -10.87
C ASN A 44 3.65 -1.38 -9.98
N VAL A 45 2.95 -0.27 -9.91
CA VAL A 45 3.28 0.85 -9.02
C VAL A 45 2.01 1.26 -8.29
N PHE A 46 2.06 1.31 -6.99
CA PHE A 46 0.98 1.83 -6.18
C PHE A 46 1.53 2.70 -5.06
N LYS A 47 0.68 3.58 -4.57
CA LYS A 47 1.00 4.43 -3.43
C LYS A 47 -0.02 4.24 -2.32
N VAL A 48 0.42 4.42 -1.09
CA VAL A 48 -0.45 4.50 0.08
C VAL A 48 -0.25 5.88 0.70
N GLU A 49 -1.33 6.64 0.82
CA GLU A 49 -1.32 7.97 1.40
C GLU A 49 -2.21 8.00 2.65
N ARG A 50 -1.73 8.64 3.70
CA ARG A 50 -2.55 8.89 4.88
C ARG A 50 -3.45 10.10 4.62
N VAL A 51 -4.70 9.96 5.01
CA VAL A 51 -5.66 11.09 5.03
C VAL A 51 -5.33 11.97 6.22
N PRO A 52 -5.36 13.31 6.08
CA PRO A 52 -5.22 14.21 7.23
C PRO A 52 -6.24 13.88 8.32
N GLU A 53 -5.80 13.86 9.56
CA GLU A 53 -6.63 13.44 10.70
C GLU A 53 -7.93 14.23 10.81
N GLU A 54 -7.89 15.52 10.50
CA GLU A 54 -9.05 16.39 10.52
C GLU A 54 -10.14 15.98 9.52
N ARG A 55 -9.76 15.23 8.49
CA ARG A 55 -10.66 14.80 7.43
C ARG A 55 -11.09 13.34 7.54
N GLU A 56 -10.49 12.58 8.43
CA GLU A 56 -10.81 11.14 8.56
C GLU A 56 -12.28 10.90 8.90
N GLN A 57 -12.83 11.69 9.81
CA GLN A 57 -14.24 11.57 10.22
C GLN A 57 -15.20 11.92 9.09
N GLU A 58 -14.90 12.98 8.36
CA GLU A 58 -15.72 13.42 7.22
C GLU A 58 -15.69 12.38 6.08
N LEU A 59 -14.51 11.87 5.76
CA LEU A 59 -14.31 10.97 4.62
C LEU A 59 -14.64 9.51 4.93
N GLY A 60 -14.58 9.10 6.20
CA GLY A 60 -14.86 7.73 6.62
C GLY A 60 -13.76 6.72 6.32
N TYR A 61 -12.54 7.18 6.07
CA TYR A 61 -11.37 6.31 5.89
C TYR A 61 -10.09 7.04 6.29
N SER A 62 -9.07 6.28 6.66
CA SER A 62 -7.80 6.83 7.18
C SER A 62 -6.67 6.88 6.15
N SER A 63 -6.75 6.07 5.14
CA SER A 63 -5.70 5.96 4.11
C SER A 63 -6.29 5.63 2.76
N LEU A 64 -5.53 5.94 1.72
CA LEU A 64 -5.94 5.68 0.35
C LEU A 64 -4.81 4.94 -0.37
N LEU A 65 -5.11 3.78 -0.91
CA LEU A 65 -4.22 3.06 -1.82
C LEU A 65 -4.63 3.40 -3.25
N THR A 66 -3.69 3.88 -4.02
CA THR A 66 -3.92 4.22 -5.44
C THR A 66 -2.99 3.40 -6.31
N ILE A 67 -3.55 2.70 -7.29
CA ILE A 67 -2.78 1.99 -8.30
C ILE A 67 -2.40 3.00 -9.39
N LEU A 68 -1.11 3.29 -9.49
CA LEU A 68 -0.57 4.23 -10.47
C LEU A 68 -0.21 3.57 -11.79
N LYS A 69 0.21 2.31 -11.73
CA LYS A 69 0.61 1.53 -12.89
C LYS A 69 0.28 0.06 -12.68
N ASN A 70 -0.34 -0.54 -13.67
CA ASN A 70 -0.56 -1.98 -13.75
C ASN A 70 -0.30 -2.39 -15.20
N ARG A 71 0.87 -2.93 -15.47
CA ARG A 71 1.33 -3.23 -16.81
C ARG A 71 0.48 -4.27 -17.52
N GLU A 72 0.08 -5.31 -16.79
CA GLU A 72 -0.65 -6.43 -17.38
C GLU A 72 -2.09 -6.08 -17.75
N PHE A 73 -2.79 -5.41 -16.87
CA PHE A 73 -4.23 -5.14 -17.04
C PHE A 73 -4.56 -3.67 -17.32
N GLY A 74 -3.59 -2.77 -17.15
CA GLY A 74 -3.82 -1.34 -17.30
C GLY A 74 -4.79 -0.75 -16.27
N ALA A 75 -5.17 -1.53 -15.26
CA ALA A 75 -6.15 -1.11 -14.27
C ALA A 75 -5.59 0.00 -13.37
N ARG A 76 -6.41 1.00 -13.15
CA ARG A 76 -6.15 2.07 -12.18
C ARG A 76 -7.31 2.12 -11.20
N ALA A 77 -7.03 1.95 -9.94
CA ALA A 77 -8.04 1.92 -8.90
C ALA A 77 -7.60 2.70 -7.69
N ARG A 78 -8.59 3.17 -6.94
CA ARG A 78 -8.39 3.79 -5.63
C ARG A 78 -9.16 2.98 -4.61
N ILE A 79 -8.48 2.54 -3.58
CA ILE A 79 -9.05 1.72 -2.53
C ILE A 79 -8.96 2.49 -1.23
N LYS A 80 -10.12 2.74 -0.62
CA LYS A 80 -10.21 3.40 0.69
C LYS A 80 -9.84 2.39 1.76
N LEU A 81 -8.96 2.78 2.66
CA LEU A 81 -8.46 1.91 3.71
C LEU A 81 -8.75 2.51 5.09
N GLU A 82 -9.02 1.64 6.03
CA GLU A 82 -9.07 1.96 7.45
C GLU A 82 -7.88 1.32 8.17
N TYR A 83 -7.36 2.04 9.14
CA TYR A 83 -6.30 1.55 9.99
C TYR A 83 -6.88 0.96 11.27
N ASN A 84 -6.53 -0.27 11.56
CA ASN A 84 -6.88 -0.91 12.82
C ASN A 84 -5.68 -0.86 13.76
N GLU A 85 -5.78 -0.03 14.77
CA GLU A 85 -4.69 0.21 15.71
C GLU A 85 -4.25 -1.03 16.48
N PRO A 86 -5.16 -1.86 17.04
CA PRO A 86 -4.75 -3.06 17.76
C PRO A 86 -3.95 -4.06 16.92
N SER A 87 -4.32 -4.24 15.67
CA SER A 87 -3.61 -5.16 14.76
C SER A 87 -2.51 -4.47 13.95
N ARG A 88 -2.50 -3.14 13.92
CA ARG A 88 -1.61 -2.31 13.10
C ARG A 88 -1.71 -2.62 11.62
N ARG A 89 -2.90 -2.95 11.16
CA ARG A 89 -3.16 -3.27 9.76
C ARG A 89 -4.07 -2.26 9.10
N LEU A 90 -3.87 -2.13 7.80
CA LEU A 90 -4.81 -1.47 6.91
C LEU A 90 -5.72 -2.52 6.28
N TYR A 91 -6.99 -2.21 6.16
CA TYR A 91 -7.99 -3.06 5.51
C TYR A 91 -8.97 -2.19 4.73
N GLU A 92 -9.70 -2.78 3.81
CA GLU A 92 -10.66 -2.05 2.99
C GLU A 92 -11.77 -1.45 3.84
N ALA A 93 -11.99 -0.15 3.67
CA ALA A 93 -12.99 0.59 4.45
C ALA A 93 -14.41 0.14 4.10
N GLY A 94 -15.24 -0.03 5.13
CA GLY A 94 -16.67 -0.30 5.01
C GLY A 94 -17.05 -1.70 4.52
N GLY A 95 -16.09 -2.58 4.36
CA GLY A 95 -16.38 -3.82 3.68
C GLY A 95 -16.36 -5.06 4.53
N ARG A 96 -15.20 -5.55 4.82
CA ARG A 96 -15.01 -6.89 5.36
C ARG A 96 -14.42 -6.87 6.76
N PRO A 97 -14.84 -7.81 7.63
CA PRO A 97 -14.18 -7.95 8.91
C PRO A 97 -12.69 -8.20 8.73
N ILE A 98 -11.90 -7.71 9.66
CA ILE A 98 -10.46 -7.91 9.67
C ILE A 98 -10.18 -9.41 9.77
N LYS A 99 -9.41 -9.93 8.83
CA LYS A 99 -9.02 -11.33 8.87
C LYS A 99 -8.12 -11.59 10.06
N CYS A 100 -8.53 -12.49 10.92
CA CYS A 100 -7.71 -13.01 12.00
C CYS A 100 -6.99 -14.27 11.53
N TYR A 101 -5.69 -14.32 11.70
CA TYR A 101 -4.91 -15.50 11.35
C TYR A 101 -4.78 -16.45 12.55
N SER A 102 -4.70 -17.73 12.29
CA SER A 102 -4.63 -18.76 13.34
C SER A 102 -3.50 -18.54 14.36
N TRP A 103 -2.36 -18.03 13.91
CA TRP A 103 -1.24 -17.71 14.80
C TRP A 103 -1.53 -16.52 15.73
N GLU A 104 -2.42 -15.60 15.33
CA GLU A 104 -2.85 -14.49 16.19
C GLU A 104 -3.76 -14.98 17.31
N GLU A 105 -4.65 -15.91 17.01
CA GLU A 105 -5.49 -16.55 18.01
C GLU A 105 -4.67 -17.36 19.01
N ALA A 106 -3.69 -18.09 18.52
CA ALA A 106 -2.77 -18.85 19.36
C ALA A 106 -1.99 -17.90 20.30
N ARG A 107 -1.56 -16.75 19.80
CA ARG A 107 -0.86 -15.74 20.60
C ARG A 107 -1.74 -15.18 21.71
N LYS A 108 -2.98 -14.85 21.41
CA LYS A 108 -3.94 -14.36 22.40
C LYS A 108 -4.16 -15.36 23.52
N ARG A 109 -4.31 -16.63 23.16
CA ARG A 109 -4.50 -17.73 24.15
C ARG A 109 -3.25 -17.97 25.00
N GLY A 110 -2.08 -17.98 24.37
CA GLY A 110 -0.80 -18.26 25.05
C GLY A 110 -0.34 -17.13 25.99
N GLN A 111 -0.80 -15.93 25.77
CA GLN A 111 -0.43 -14.77 26.60
C GLN A 111 -1.40 -14.51 27.76
N GLY A 112 -2.53 -15.20 27.82
CA GLY A 112 -3.56 -14.97 28.80
C GLY A 112 -4.13 -13.54 28.75
N LEU A 113 -3.99 -12.93 27.61
CA LEU A 113 -4.41 -11.55 27.36
C LEU A 113 -5.82 -11.49 26.83
#